data_3c1bebfb6bce05402cb3c5c7d159e1e0
#
_entry.id   3c1bebfb6bce05402cb3c5c7d159e1e0
#
_cell.length_a   1.000
_cell.length_b   1.000
_cell.length_c   1.000
_cell.angle_alpha   90.00
_cell.angle_beta   90.00
_cell.angle_gamma   90.00
#
_symmetry.space_group_name_H-M   'P 1'
#
loop_
_entity.id
_entity.type
_entity.pdbx_description
1 polymer ?
#
loop_
_entity_poly.entity_id
_entity_poly.type
_entity_poly.pdbx_seq_one_letter_code
_entity_poly.pdbx_strand_id
1 'polypeptide(L)'
;MLVKVFGSAIHGVSAQTITIEVNVDQGVGYHLVGLPDNAIKESSHRISAALKNVGHKLPGKKITINMAPADLRKEGSAYDLSIAIGILAASDKILAENLDQYIIMGELSLDGGLQPIKGVLPIAIKAREEGFKGIILPKQNTQEAAIVNNLDVYGVENIKEVIDFFNGERDLEKTEIDTRKEFQNKINEFPYDFSEVKGQETAKRAMEVAAAGGHNIILVGPPGSGKTMLAKRVPSILPPLTMKEALETTKIHSVAGKMGSNTSLMTVRPFRSPHHTISDVALVGGGAYPQPGEISLAHNGVLFLDELPEFKRAVLEVMRQPLEDREVTISRAKFSVNYPSSFMLVASMNPSPSGYFPDDPNNTSSQTEMQRYMNKLSGPLLDRIDIHIEVQKVEFEQLAEKRKGESSIEIRNRVLKAREIQAKRYKDLDINYNAQMGPKEIEKYCDLDSTCQQLIKNAMEKLNLSARAYDRILKVARTIADLDDAENISPAHISEAIQYRSLDRDFWRA
;
A
#
# COMPACT_ATOMS: atom_id res chain seq x y z
N MET A 1 26.52 23.48 -28.63
CA MET A 1 26.08 24.21 -27.41
C MET A 1 25.76 23.19 -26.33
N LEU A 2 26.09 23.49 -25.07
CA LEU A 2 25.73 22.64 -23.92
C LEU A 2 24.45 23.17 -23.30
N VAL A 3 23.43 22.30 -23.14
CA VAL A 3 22.14 22.61 -22.52
C VAL A 3 21.88 21.64 -21.38
N LYS A 4 21.23 22.11 -20.31
CA LYS A 4 20.78 21.30 -19.18
C LYS A 4 19.27 21.23 -19.17
N VAL A 5 18.73 20.01 -19.03
CA VAL A 5 17.33 19.71 -18.80
C VAL A 5 17.23 18.84 -17.57
N PHE A 6 16.14 18.94 -16.83
CA PHE A 6 15.97 18.19 -15.59
C PHE A 6 14.87 17.13 -15.74
N GLY A 7 15.20 15.94 -15.32
CA GLY A 7 14.29 14.82 -15.12
C GLY A 7 14.37 14.32 -13.69
N SER A 8 13.82 13.15 -13.42
CA SER A 8 13.87 12.55 -12.08
C SER A 8 13.92 11.01 -12.14
N ALA A 9 14.62 10.40 -11.20
CA ALA A 9 14.67 8.95 -11.02
C ALA A 9 13.97 8.56 -9.71
N ILE A 10 13.28 7.42 -9.73
CA ILE A 10 12.61 6.85 -8.54
C ILE A 10 13.58 5.95 -7.79
N HIS A 11 13.63 6.13 -6.47
CA HIS A 11 14.34 5.24 -5.55
C HIS A 11 13.44 4.89 -4.36
N GLY A 12 12.94 3.66 -4.31
CA GLY A 12 11.91 3.27 -3.34
C GLY A 12 10.62 4.08 -3.51
N VAL A 13 10.20 4.78 -2.47
CA VAL A 13 9.05 5.70 -2.48
C VAL A 13 9.43 7.17 -2.64
N SER A 14 10.69 7.44 -2.91
CA SER A 14 11.25 8.79 -3.07
C SER A 14 11.74 9.02 -4.50
N ALA A 15 12.02 10.26 -4.83
CA ALA A 15 12.58 10.64 -6.12
C ALA A 15 13.86 11.45 -5.95
N GLN A 16 14.74 11.39 -6.95
CA GLN A 16 15.97 12.18 -7.02
C GLN A 16 16.07 12.84 -8.39
N THR A 17 16.40 14.13 -8.40
CA THR A 17 16.54 14.88 -9.63
C THR A 17 17.74 14.43 -10.44
N ILE A 18 17.54 14.28 -11.74
CA ILE A 18 18.52 13.91 -12.74
C ILE A 18 18.79 15.12 -13.65
N THR A 19 20.05 15.56 -13.69
CA THR A 19 20.47 16.55 -14.66
C THR A 19 20.85 15.84 -15.98
N ILE A 20 20.17 16.21 -17.06
CA ILE A 20 20.41 15.71 -18.41
C ILE A 20 21.15 16.81 -19.15
N GLU A 21 22.46 16.64 -19.34
CA GLU A 21 23.32 17.55 -20.06
C GLU A 21 23.43 17.08 -21.50
N VAL A 22 23.00 17.90 -22.43
CA VAL A 22 23.03 17.62 -23.87
C VAL A 22 24.01 18.55 -24.57
N ASN A 23 25.01 17.99 -25.23
CA ASN A 23 25.97 18.69 -26.02
C ASN A 23 25.92 18.24 -27.49
N VAL A 24 25.86 19.22 -28.42
CA VAL A 24 25.84 18.97 -29.87
C VAL A 24 27.05 19.63 -30.49
N ASP A 25 27.98 18.82 -31.04
CA ASP A 25 29.25 19.21 -31.61
C ASP A 25 29.42 18.74 -33.06
N GLN A 26 30.55 19.15 -33.67
CA GLN A 26 30.94 18.65 -34.98
C GLN A 26 31.25 17.16 -34.94
N GLY A 27 30.88 16.44 -35.99
CA GLY A 27 31.07 15.00 -36.11
C GLY A 27 29.75 14.26 -36.21
N VAL A 28 29.79 12.93 -36.21
CA VAL A 28 28.60 12.04 -36.25
C VAL A 28 28.64 11.08 -35.10
N GLY A 29 27.53 10.88 -34.42
CA GLY A 29 27.40 9.90 -33.35
C GLY A 29 26.35 10.28 -32.31
N TYR A 30 25.86 9.28 -31.58
CA TYR A 30 24.92 9.42 -30.46
C TYR A 30 25.49 8.69 -29.27
N HIS A 31 25.83 9.39 -28.22
CA HIS A 31 26.51 8.87 -27.05
C HIS A 31 25.72 9.18 -25.78
N LEU A 32 25.41 8.15 -25.01
CA LEU A 32 24.76 8.23 -23.71
C LEU A 32 25.73 7.83 -22.60
N VAL A 33 25.85 8.67 -21.57
CA VAL A 33 26.73 8.48 -20.41
C VAL A 33 25.90 8.65 -19.13
N GLY A 34 26.32 8.06 -18.00
CA GLY A 34 25.65 8.22 -16.70
C GLY A 34 24.76 7.02 -16.32
N LEU A 35 25.18 5.81 -16.65
CA LEU A 35 24.51 4.54 -16.31
C LEU A 35 23.05 4.42 -16.82
N PRO A 36 22.77 4.75 -18.11
CA PRO A 36 21.44 4.50 -18.67
C PRO A 36 21.19 2.98 -18.83
N ASP A 37 19.94 2.56 -18.65
CA ASP A 37 19.50 1.21 -18.96
C ASP A 37 19.32 1.00 -20.50
N ASN A 38 18.86 -0.19 -20.88
CA ASN A 38 18.64 -0.49 -22.30
C ASN A 38 17.48 0.32 -22.88
N ALA A 39 16.41 0.58 -22.10
CA ALA A 39 15.27 1.35 -22.56
C ALA A 39 15.67 2.81 -22.92
N ILE A 40 16.57 3.40 -22.12
CA ILE A 40 17.13 4.74 -22.40
C ILE A 40 18.07 4.69 -23.61
N LYS A 41 18.86 3.61 -23.79
CA LYS A 41 19.72 3.46 -24.98
C LYS A 41 18.91 3.36 -26.28
N GLU A 42 17.74 2.74 -26.23
CA GLU A 42 16.81 2.64 -27.36
C GLU A 42 16.02 3.96 -27.60
N SER A 43 16.06 4.92 -26.69
CA SER A 43 15.37 6.20 -26.83
C SER A 43 15.71 6.96 -28.12
N SER A 44 16.96 6.82 -28.61
CA SER A 44 17.41 7.46 -29.85
C SER A 44 16.50 7.14 -31.03
N HIS A 45 16.02 5.90 -31.14
CA HIS A 45 15.11 5.47 -32.21
C HIS A 45 13.73 6.07 -32.04
N ARG A 46 13.17 6.05 -30.79
CA ARG A 46 11.86 6.65 -30.52
C ARG A 46 11.90 8.17 -30.74
N ILE A 47 12.89 8.84 -30.20
CA ILE A 47 13.09 10.31 -30.34
C ILE A 47 13.22 10.69 -31.83
N SER A 48 14.04 9.95 -32.60
CA SER A 48 14.24 10.22 -34.02
C SER A 48 12.95 10.12 -34.82
N ALA A 49 12.14 9.07 -34.55
CA ALA A 49 10.86 8.88 -35.22
C ALA A 49 9.84 9.95 -34.81
N ALA A 50 9.70 10.20 -33.49
CA ALA A 50 8.79 11.19 -32.96
C ALA A 50 9.07 12.60 -33.51
N LEU A 51 10.33 13.03 -33.47
CA LEU A 51 10.74 14.35 -33.98
C LEU A 51 10.47 14.47 -35.47
N LYS A 52 10.73 13.42 -36.27
CA LYS A 52 10.45 13.43 -37.72
C LYS A 52 8.95 13.60 -37.99
N ASN A 53 8.10 12.97 -37.22
CA ASN A 53 6.65 13.05 -37.40
C ASN A 53 6.06 14.42 -37.01
N VAL A 54 6.72 15.14 -36.09
CA VAL A 54 6.33 16.54 -35.74
C VAL A 54 7.08 17.62 -36.53
N GLY A 55 7.74 17.24 -37.63
CA GLY A 55 8.39 18.18 -38.55
C GLY A 55 9.83 18.60 -38.18
N HIS A 56 10.42 17.97 -37.18
CA HIS A 56 11.81 18.19 -36.78
C HIS A 56 12.68 16.97 -37.16
N LYS A 57 14.00 17.18 -37.22
CA LYS A 57 14.98 16.11 -37.48
C LYS A 57 16.10 16.18 -36.45
N LEU A 58 16.60 15.01 -36.05
CA LEU A 58 17.85 14.96 -35.28
C LEU A 58 18.97 15.67 -36.10
N PRO A 59 19.80 16.44 -35.41
CA PRO A 59 20.96 17.07 -36.07
C PRO A 59 21.92 15.97 -36.57
N GLY A 60 22.43 16.10 -37.81
CA GLY A 60 23.47 15.23 -38.35
C GLY A 60 24.85 15.53 -37.75
N LYS A 61 24.92 15.73 -36.45
CA LYS A 61 26.08 16.11 -35.64
C LYS A 61 26.35 15.08 -34.55
N LYS A 62 27.47 15.19 -33.86
CA LYS A 62 27.75 14.38 -32.69
C LYS A 62 26.93 14.88 -31.51
N ILE A 63 26.05 14.00 -30.99
CA ILE A 63 25.21 14.25 -29.81
C ILE A 63 25.79 13.46 -28.63
N THR A 64 26.14 14.17 -27.57
CA THR A 64 26.60 13.55 -26.31
C THR A 64 25.61 13.94 -25.19
N ILE A 65 25.06 12.96 -24.51
CA ILE A 65 24.07 13.11 -23.42
C ILE A 65 24.68 12.52 -22.17
N ASN A 66 24.82 13.32 -21.13
CA ASN A 66 25.25 12.89 -19.81
C ASN A 66 24.09 12.99 -18.83
N MET A 67 23.80 11.90 -18.12
CA MET A 67 22.75 11.84 -17.10
C MET A 67 23.39 11.79 -15.71
N ALA A 68 23.47 12.91 -15.02
CA ALA A 68 24.07 13.04 -13.70
C ALA A 68 23.02 12.95 -12.56
N PRO A 69 23.37 12.40 -11.37
CA PRO A 69 24.66 11.85 -10.98
C PRO A 69 24.92 10.44 -11.58
N ALA A 70 26.20 10.09 -11.79
CA ALA A 70 26.56 8.82 -12.46
C ALA A 70 26.45 7.59 -11.57
N ASP A 71 26.37 7.72 -10.26
CA ASP A 71 26.20 6.65 -9.28
C ASP A 71 24.75 6.14 -9.21
N LEU A 72 23.78 6.98 -9.60
CA LEU A 72 22.38 6.60 -9.67
C LEU A 72 22.05 6.03 -11.06
N ARG A 73 21.51 4.81 -11.09
CA ARG A 73 21.04 4.20 -12.33
C ARG A 73 19.72 4.82 -12.78
N LYS A 74 19.61 5.14 -14.07
CA LYS A 74 18.41 5.67 -14.71
C LYS A 74 17.75 4.58 -15.53
N GLU A 75 16.44 4.47 -15.41
CA GLU A 75 15.67 3.36 -15.94
C GLU A 75 14.39 3.81 -16.62
N GLY A 76 14.02 3.04 -17.65
CA GLY A 76 12.77 3.23 -18.38
C GLY A 76 12.81 4.35 -19.42
N SER A 77 11.69 4.47 -20.12
CA SER A 77 11.51 5.38 -21.26
C SER A 77 11.05 6.80 -20.87
N ALA A 78 10.85 7.06 -19.59
CA ALA A 78 10.32 8.33 -19.09
C ALA A 78 11.19 9.58 -19.39
N TYR A 79 12.44 9.37 -19.80
CA TYR A 79 13.38 10.44 -20.13
C TYR A 79 13.35 10.85 -21.61
N ASP A 80 12.59 10.16 -22.45
CA ASP A 80 12.55 10.42 -23.90
C ASP A 80 12.23 11.89 -24.20
N LEU A 81 11.22 12.45 -23.51
CA LEU A 81 10.83 13.85 -23.68
C LEU A 81 11.93 14.81 -23.26
N SER A 82 12.55 14.62 -22.10
CA SER A 82 13.65 15.47 -21.59
C SER A 82 14.84 15.46 -22.57
N ILE A 83 15.21 14.27 -23.04
CA ILE A 83 16.32 14.10 -23.98
C ILE A 83 16.00 14.79 -25.31
N ALA A 84 14.78 14.60 -25.85
CA ALA A 84 14.36 15.21 -27.11
C ALA A 84 14.39 16.75 -27.04
N ILE A 85 13.82 17.32 -25.99
CA ILE A 85 13.83 18.77 -25.74
C ILE A 85 15.28 19.30 -25.59
N GLY A 86 16.10 18.58 -24.83
CA GLY A 86 17.53 18.93 -24.68
C GLY A 86 18.28 18.91 -26.01
N ILE A 87 18.03 17.97 -26.92
CA ILE A 87 18.66 17.90 -28.25
C ILE A 87 18.20 19.09 -29.12
N LEU A 88 16.90 19.39 -29.12
CA LEU A 88 16.36 20.51 -29.89
C LEU A 88 16.95 21.85 -29.41
N ALA A 89 17.02 22.06 -28.10
CA ALA A 89 17.60 23.25 -27.51
C ALA A 89 19.13 23.37 -27.81
N ALA A 90 19.88 22.27 -27.64
CA ALA A 90 21.31 22.24 -27.95
C ALA A 90 21.62 22.42 -29.45
N SER A 91 20.61 22.29 -30.32
CA SER A 91 20.70 22.47 -31.78
C SER A 91 20.09 23.80 -32.26
N ASP A 92 19.77 24.71 -31.34
CA ASP A 92 19.16 26.03 -31.62
C ASP A 92 17.81 25.93 -32.37
N LYS A 93 17.05 24.83 -32.14
CA LYS A 93 15.74 24.60 -32.75
C LYS A 93 14.57 25.01 -31.87
N ILE A 94 14.82 25.20 -30.59
CA ILE A 94 13.91 25.79 -29.61
C ILE A 94 14.70 26.72 -28.70
N LEU A 95 14.00 27.66 -28.07
CA LEU A 95 14.63 28.56 -27.10
C LEU A 95 15.01 27.78 -25.85
N ALA A 96 16.24 27.92 -25.38
CA ALA A 96 16.75 27.27 -24.19
C ALA A 96 16.44 28.03 -22.90
N GLU A 97 15.84 29.21 -23.00
CA GLU A 97 15.48 30.04 -21.86
C GLU A 97 14.44 29.35 -20.98
N ASN A 98 14.66 29.38 -19.67
CA ASN A 98 13.79 28.80 -18.65
C ASN A 98 13.64 27.26 -18.64
N LEU A 99 14.41 26.51 -19.42
CA LEU A 99 14.40 25.01 -19.33
C LEU A 99 14.79 24.49 -17.94
N ASP A 100 15.64 25.22 -17.24
CA ASP A 100 16.14 24.93 -15.90
C ASP A 100 15.08 25.14 -14.80
N GLN A 101 13.97 25.77 -15.12
CA GLN A 101 12.85 25.96 -14.16
C GLN A 101 11.89 24.78 -14.08
N TYR A 102 11.99 23.81 -14.99
CA TYR A 102 11.02 22.72 -15.11
C TYR A 102 11.67 21.34 -15.03
N ILE A 103 10.99 20.44 -14.32
CA ILE A 103 11.20 18.99 -14.49
C ILE A 103 10.37 18.55 -15.71
N ILE A 104 11.03 17.92 -16.68
CA ILE A 104 10.40 17.48 -17.93
C ILE A 104 10.49 15.95 -18.01
N MET A 105 9.36 15.25 -18.07
CA MET A 105 9.32 13.79 -18.09
C MET A 105 8.20 13.28 -19.02
N GLY A 106 8.48 12.20 -19.74
CA GLY A 106 7.48 11.52 -20.57
C GLY A 106 8.11 10.52 -21.52
N GLU A 107 7.43 9.41 -21.75
CA GLU A 107 7.80 8.44 -22.77
C GLU A 107 7.21 8.87 -24.13
N LEU A 108 7.98 8.83 -25.19
CA LEU A 108 7.56 9.20 -26.54
C LEU A 108 7.08 7.98 -27.32
N SER A 109 5.88 8.11 -27.91
CA SER A 109 5.42 7.28 -29.02
C SER A 109 6.08 7.75 -30.34
N LEU A 110 6.10 6.88 -31.34
CA LEU A 110 6.76 7.17 -32.61
C LEU A 110 6.12 8.36 -33.39
N ASP A 111 4.87 8.65 -33.12
CA ASP A 111 4.09 9.78 -33.68
C ASP A 111 4.30 11.12 -32.93
N GLY A 112 5.07 11.09 -31.86
CA GLY A 112 5.31 12.24 -30.98
C GLY A 112 4.33 12.37 -29.81
N GLY A 113 3.36 11.45 -29.68
CA GLY A 113 2.47 11.36 -28.53
C GLY A 113 3.19 10.94 -27.25
N LEU A 114 2.61 11.27 -26.09
CA LEU A 114 3.18 10.99 -24.78
C LEU A 114 2.42 9.88 -24.06
N GLN A 115 3.15 8.90 -23.55
CA GLN A 115 2.63 7.80 -22.73
C GLN A 115 2.82 8.08 -21.24
N PRO A 116 1.91 7.59 -20.38
CA PRO A 116 1.98 7.80 -18.94
C PRO A 116 3.24 7.18 -18.33
N ILE A 117 3.76 7.85 -17.31
CA ILE A 117 4.92 7.41 -16.54
C ILE A 117 4.54 7.03 -15.11
N LYS A 118 5.42 6.30 -14.41
CA LYS A 118 5.23 5.88 -13.03
C LYS A 118 5.91 6.84 -12.06
N GLY A 119 5.43 6.85 -10.80
CA GLY A 119 6.10 7.56 -9.71
C GLY A 119 6.02 9.08 -9.80
N VAL A 120 4.97 9.60 -10.39
CA VAL A 120 4.82 11.04 -10.63
C VAL A 120 4.66 11.82 -9.32
N LEU A 121 3.95 11.29 -8.34
CA LEU A 121 3.79 11.97 -7.05
C LEU A 121 5.13 12.20 -6.32
N PRO A 122 6.00 11.20 -6.09
CA PRO A 122 7.31 11.47 -5.51
C PRO A 122 8.18 12.41 -6.37
N ILE A 123 8.08 12.36 -7.70
CA ILE A 123 8.77 13.30 -8.60
C ILE A 123 8.29 14.74 -8.37
N ALA A 124 6.98 14.96 -8.31
CA ALA A 124 6.39 16.28 -8.08
C ALA A 124 6.73 16.83 -6.69
N ILE A 125 6.73 15.98 -5.65
CA ILE A 125 7.15 16.38 -4.31
C ILE A 125 8.62 16.85 -4.32
N LYS A 126 9.49 16.08 -4.97
CA LYS A 126 10.91 16.41 -5.07
C LYS A 126 11.15 17.70 -5.86
N ALA A 127 10.45 17.88 -6.98
CA ALA A 127 10.51 19.11 -7.77
C ALA A 127 10.16 20.36 -6.94
N ARG A 128 9.10 20.28 -6.13
CA ARG A 128 8.72 21.38 -5.22
C ARG A 128 9.80 21.64 -4.16
N GLU A 129 10.35 20.58 -3.54
CA GLU A 129 11.38 20.70 -2.50
C GLU A 129 12.64 21.38 -3.01
N GLU A 130 13.01 21.16 -4.28
CA GLU A 130 14.17 21.76 -4.92
C GLU A 130 13.88 23.14 -5.55
N GLY A 131 12.64 23.61 -5.45
CA GLY A 131 12.26 24.96 -5.87
C GLY A 131 12.04 25.12 -7.37
N PHE A 132 11.78 24.04 -8.11
CA PHE A 132 11.35 24.12 -9.50
C PHE A 132 10.03 24.89 -9.61
N LYS A 133 9.88 25.68 -10.66
CA LYS A 133 8.65 26.41 -10.97
C LYS A 133 7.52 25.46 -11.31
N GLY A 134 7.83 24.41 -12.08
CA GLY A 134 6.81 23.48 -12.50
C GLY A 134 7.35 22.15 -13.04
N ILE A 135 6.40 21.31 -13.44
CA ILE A 135 6.64 20.01 -14.05
C ILE A 135 5.82 19.88 -15.33
N ILE A 136 6.46 19.38 -16.40
CA ILE A 136 5.83 19.08 -17.70
C ILE A 136 5.83 17.57 -17.87
N LEU A 137 4.64 16.98 -18.03
CA LEU A 137 4.47 15.54 -18.06
C LEU A 137 3.24 15.11 -18.89
N PRO A 138 3.08 13.79 -19.17
CA PRO A 138 1.92 13.30 -19.89
C PRO A 138 0.59 13.68 -19.21
N LYS A 139 -0.40 14.09 -19.98
CA LYS A 139 -1.70 14.55 -19.48
C LYS A 139 -2.38 13.56 -18.52
N GLN A 140 -2.20 12.26 -18.75
CA GLN A 140 -2.77 11.22 -17.87
C GLN A 140 -2.20 11.24 -16.45
N ASN A 141 -1.03 11.84 -16.25
CA ASN A 141 -0.34 11.93 -14.95
C ASN A 141 -0.61 13.23 -14.18
N THR A 142 -1.26 14.23 -14.80
CA THR A 142 -1.41 15.56 -14.19
C THR A 142 -2.19 15.57 -12.90
N GLN A 143 -3.24 14.76 -12.81
CA GLN A 143 -4.08 14.64 -11.63
C GLN A 143 -3.26 14.21 -10.40
N GLU A 144 -2.34 13.27 -10.58
CA GLU A 144 -1.45 12.77 -9.55
C GLU A 144 -0.42 13.83 -9.11
N ALA A 145 0.17 14.57 -10.05
CA ALA A 145 1.15 15.62 -9.76
C ALA A 145 0.51 16.85 -9.09
N ALA A 146 -0.69 17.22 -9.51
CA ALA A 146 -1.38 18.44 -9.07
C ALA A 146 -1.84 18.41 -7.59
N ILE A 147 -1.70 17.26 -6.91
CA ILE A 147 -1.85 17.16 -5.44
C ILE A 147 -0.80 18.04 -4.73
N VAL A 148 0.36 18.23 -5.35
CA VAL A 148 1.49 18.94 -4.76
C VAL A 148 1.26 20.44 -4.89
N ASN A 149 0.94 21.10 -3.79
CA ASN A 149 0.75 22.54 -3.74
C ASN A 149 2.06 23.30 -4.05
N ASN A 150 1.96 24.51 -4.60
CA ASN A 150 3.09 25.38 -4.94
C ASN A 150 4.05 24.76 -5.97
N LEU A 151 3.51 24.01 -6.92
CA LEU A 151 4.21 23.52 -8.10
C LEU A 151 3.26 23.63 -9.29
N ASP A 152 3.69 24.31 -10.36
CA ASP A 152 2.90 24.39 -11.58
C ASP A 152 2.94 23.06 -12.33
N VAL A 153 1.79 22.46 -12.61
CA VAL A 153 1.69 21.17 -13.30
C VAL A 153 1.11 21.37 -14.69
N TYR A 154 1.88 20.99 -15.70
CA TYR A 154 1.49 21.11 -17.11
C TYR A 154 1.35 19.74 -17.75
N GLY A 155 0.15 19.43 -18.24
CA GLY A 155 -0.14 18.21 -18.96
C GLY A 155 -0.08 18.38 -20.46
N VAL A 156 0.67 17.52 -21.13
CA VAL A 156 0.83 17.54 -22.57
C VAL A 156 0.53 16.18 -23.19
N GLU A 157 -0.06 16.18 -24.38
CA GLU A 157 -0.40 14.98 -25.12
C GLU A 157 0.63 14.65 -26.20
N ASN A 158 1.36 15.68 -26.66
CA ASN A 158 2.33 15.54 -27.74
C ASN A 158 3.56 16.44 -27.51
N ILE A 159 4.75 15.98 -27.94
CA ILE A 159 5.99 16.73 -27.84
C ILE A 159 5.92 18.11 -28.52
N LYS A 160 5.08 18.25 -29.56
CA LYS A 160 4.88 19.52 -30.27
C LYS A 160 4.39 20.62 -29.33
N GLU A 161 3.51 20.32 -28.39
CA GLU A 161 3.01 21.29 -27.42
C GLU A 161 4.12 21.83 -26.53
N VAL A 162 5.11 20.99 -26.17
CA VAL A 162 6.29 21.41 -25.38
C VAL A 162 7.23 22.26 -26.21
N ILE A 163 7.40 21.94 -27.49
CA ILE A 163 8.20 22.75 -28.45
C ILE A 163 7.59 24.15 -28.62
N ASP A 164 6.27 24.19 -28.90
CA ASP A 164 5.53 25.43 -29.10
C ASP A 164 5.57 26.31 -27.83
N PHE A 165 5.48 25.67 -26.63
CA PHE A 165 5.59 26.37 -25.34
C PHE A 165 6.95 27.06 -25.15
N PHE A 166 8.07 26.35 -25.36
CA PHE A 166 9.39 26.94 -25.19
C PHE A 166 9.74 27.97 -26.28
N ASN A 167 9.10 27.89 -27.45
CA ASN A 167 9.22 28.91 -28.49
C ASN A 167 8.34 30.16 -28.25
N GLY A 168 7.47 30.12 -27.20
CA GLY A 168 6.53 31.18 -26.91
C GLY A 168 5.35 31.27 -27.91
N GLU A 169 5.10 30.19 -28.66
CA GLU A 169 4.02 30.12 -29.65
C GLU A 169 2.70 29.66 -29.00
N ARG A 170 2.78 29.00 -27.82
CA ARG A 170 1.63 28.47 -27.06
C ARG A 170 1.88 28.54 -25.57
N ASP A 171 0.85 28.91 -24.81
CA ASP A 171 0.81 28.72 -23.36
C ASP A 171 0.28 27.34 -23.02
N LEU A 172 0.86 26.72 -21.98
CA LEU A 172 0.33 25.47 -21.40
C LEU A 172 -0.63 25.79 -20.26
N GLU A 173 -1.77 25.10 -20.23
CA GLU A 173 -2.73 25.25 -19.15
C GLU A 173 -2.25 24.52 -17.89
N LYS A 174 -2.34 25.19 -16.75
CA LYS A 174 -2.04 24.59 -15.45
C LYS A 174 -3.15 23.65 -15.03
N THR A 175 -2.78 22.49 -14.55
CA THR A 175 -3.73 21.58 -13.88
C THR A 175 -3.80 21.94 -12.41
N GLU A 176 -4.97 22.36 -11.95
CA GLU A 176 -5.22 22.70 -10.55
C GLU A 176 -6.23 21.73 -9.94
N ILE A 177 -5.95 21.26 -8.72
CA ILE A 177 -6.84 20.39 -7.95
C ILE A 177 -6.99 20.93 -6.54
N ASP A 178 -8.21 21.03 -6.08
CA ASP A 178 -8.48 21.22 -4.66
C ASP A 178 -8.40 19.87 -3.92
N THR A 179 -7.17 19.53 -3.52
CA THR A 179 -6.83 18.28 -2.83
C THR A 179 -7.70 18.04 -1.58
N ARG A 180 -8.02 19.11 -0.83
CA ARG A 180 -8.85 19.00 0.39
C ARG A 180 -10.28 18.63 0.06
N LYS A 181 -10.85 19.30 -0.94
CA LYS A 181 -12.22 19.06 -1.38
C LYS A 181 -12.37 17.65 -1.99
N GLU A 182 -11.43 17.24 -2.80
CA GLU A 182 -11.44 15.89 -3.39
C GLU A 182 -11.30 14.81 -2.32
N PHE A 183 -10.41 15.02 -1.34
CA PHE A 183 -10.24 14.12 -0.21
C PHE A 183 -11.53 13.97 0.61
N GLN A 184 -12.21 15.08 0.93
CA GLN A 184 -13.44 15.04 1.70
C GLN A 184 -14.60 14.37 0.97
N ASN A 185 -14.72 14.56 -0.34
CA ASN A 185 -15.83 14.01 -1.13
C ASN A 185 -15.78 12.49 -1.25
N LYS A 186 -14.58 11.89 -1.33
CA LYS A 186 -14.39 10.45 -1.60
C LYS A 186 -14.16 9.59 -0.36
N ILE A 187 -14.04 10.19 0.83
CA ILE A 187 -13.64 9.49 2.06
C ILE A 187 -14.68 8.46 2.55
N ASN A 188 -15.93 8.54 2.09
CA ASN A 188 -17.05 7.71 2.52
C ASN A 188 -17.62 6.81 1.42
N GLU A 189 -16.95 6.68 0.29
CA GLU A 189 -17.40 5.82 -0.80
C GLU A 189 -16.85 4.41 -0.63
N PHE A 190 -17.68 3.47 -0.19
CA PHE A 190 -17.33 2.05 -0.07
C PHE A 190 -18.25 1.20 -0.93
N PRO A 191 -17.70 0.20 -1.67
CA PRO A 191 -18.51 -0.66 -2.54
C PRO A 191 -19.36 -1.68 -1.76
N TYR A 192 -19.07 -1.89 -0.47
CA TYR A 192 -19.73 -2.89 0.38
C TYR A 192 -20.08 -2.31 1.75
N ASP A 193 -21.22 -2.75 2.32
CA ASP A 193 -21.70 -2.33 3.64
C ASP A 193 -21.99 -3.55 4.54
N PHE A 194 -21.73 -3.41 5.86
CA PHE A 194 -22.00 -4.47 6.82
C PHE A 194 -23.49 -4.75 7.02
N SER A 195 -24.40 -3.83 6.69
CA SER A 195 -25.84 -4.05 6.72
C SER A 195 -26.31 -5.17 5.79
N GLU A 196 -25.50 -5.53 4.78
CA GLU A 196 -25.77 -6.65 3.88
C GLU A 196 -25.41 -8.01 4.49
N VAL A 197 -24.69 -8.03 5.62
CA VAL A 197 -24.29 -9.25 6.32
C VAL A 197 -25.39 -9.66 7.28
N LYS A 198 -26.05 -10.77 6.99
CA LYS A 198 -27.09 -11.34 7.84
C LYS A 198 -26.48 -12.26 8.90
N GLY A 199 -26.95 -12.15 10.14
CA GLY A 199 -26.37 -12.89 11.27
C GLY A 199 -24.90 -12.54 11.50
N GLN A 200 -24.09 -13.51 11.93
CA GLN A 200 -22.63 -13.40 12.13
C GLN A 200 -22.23 -12.34 13.19
N GLU A 201 -23.05 -12.13 14.22
CA GLU A 201 -22.84 -11.04 15.19
C GLU A 201 -21.48 -11.14 15.91
N THR A 202 -21.06 -12.38 16.26
CA THR A 202 -19.75 -12.62 16.88
C THR A 202 -18.59 -12.25 15.95
N ALA A 203 -18.71 -12.57 14.65
CA ALA A 203 -17.69 -12.23 13.67
C ALA A 203 -17.66 -10.71 13.39
N LYS A 204 -18.82 -10.05 13.33
CA LYS A 204 -18.93 -8.58 13.21
C LYS A 204 -18.26 -7.88 14.41
N ARG A 205 -18.56 -8.33 15.64
CA ARG A 205 -17.95 -7.80 16.86
C ARG A 205 -16.43 -8.00 16.86
N ALA A 206 -15.94 -9.18 16.51
CA ALA A 206 -14.50 -9.42 16.39
C ALA A 206 -13.82 -8.50 15.35
N MET A 207 -14.49 -8.24 14.23
CA MET A 207 -13.98 -7.29 13.20
C MET A 207 -14.01 -5.85 13.68
N GLU A 208 -15.03 -5.45 14.43
CA GLU A 208 -15.08 -4.13 15.09
C GLU A 208 -13.91 -3.94 16.05
N VAL A 209 -13.65 -4.93 16.92
CA VAL A 209 -12.51 -4.92 17.85
C VAL A 209 -11.19 -4.86 17.06
N ALA A 210 -11.06 -5.69 16.02
CA ALA A 210 -9.87 -5.70 15.16
C ALA A 210 -9.64 -4.33 14.49
N ALA A 211 -10.69 -3.71 13.94
CA ALA A 211 -10.63 -2.39 13.33
C ALA A 211 -10.30 -1.29 14.35
N ALA A 212 -10.86 -1.36 15.56
CA ALA A 212 -10.62 -0.38 16.61
C ALA A 212 -9.20 -0.43 17.15
N GLY A 213 -8.61 -1.61 17.34
CA GLY A 213 -7.26 -1.79 17.89
C GLY A 213 -6.16 -1.94 16.82
N GLY A 214 -6.51 -2.07 15.55
CA GLY A 214 -5.56 -2.42 14.48
C GLY A 214 -5.00 -3.84 14.60
N HIS A 215 -5.82 -4.76 15.12
CA HIS A 215 -5.42 -6.14 15.37
C HIS A 215 -5.51 -7.00 14.11
N ASN A 216 -4.57 -7.91 13.96
CA ASN A 216 -4.63 -8.95 12.93
C ASN A 216 -5.67 -10.01 13.32
N ILE A 217 -6.45 -10.48 12.34
CA ILE A 217 -7.55 -11.41 12.56
C ILE A 217 -7.52 -12.59 11.59
N ILE A 218 -7.84 -13.78 12.08
CA ILE A 218 -8.09 -14.98 11.26
C ILE A 218 -9.51 -15.49 11.44
N LEU A 219 -10.17 -15.75 10.32
CA LEU A 219 -11.52 -16.28 10.22
C LEU A 219 -11.46 -17.77 9.92
N VAL A 220 -11.95 -18.60 10.83
CA VAL A 220 -11.98 -20.05 10.66
C VAL A 220 -13.42 -20.51 10.48
N GLY A 221 -13.73 -21.19 9.39
CA GLY A 221 -15.09 -21.64 9.16
C GLY A 221 -15.24 -22.47 7.89
N PRO A 222 -16.35 -23.22 7.75
CA PRO A 222 -16.57 -24.07 6.61
C PRO A 222 -16.69 -23.27 5.30
N PRO A 223 -16.55 -23.94 4.14
CA PRO A 223 -16.82 -23.32 2.87
C PRO A 223 -18.24 -22.73 2.82
N GLY A 224 -18.37 -21.53 2.23
CA GLY A 224 -19.66 -20.84 2.14
C GLY A 224 -20.15 -20.15 3.43
N SER A 225 -19.35 -20.10 4.51
CA SER A 225 -19.72 -19.38 5.74
C SER A 225 -19.60 -17.84 5.64
N GLY A 226 -19.17 -17.29 4.52
CA GLY A 226 -19.13 -15.83 4.29
C GLY A 226 -17.81 -15.13 4.68
N LYS A 227 -16.73 -15.88 4.96
CA LYS A 227 -15.41 -15.31 5.37
C LYS A 227 -14.91 -14.23 4.44
N THR A 228 -14.86 -14.51 3.15
CA THR A 228 -14.41 -13.55 2.10
C THR A 228 -15.35 -12.34 2.01
N MET A 229 -16.67 -12.55 2.18
CA MET A 229 -17.68 -11.50 2.21
C MET A 229 -17.45 -10.54 3.39
N LEU A 230 -17.18 -11.07 4.56
CA LEU A 230 -16.86 -10.29 5.76
C LEU A 230 -15.55 -9.51 5.57
N ALA A 231 -14.48 -10.17 5.09
CA ALA A 231 -13.18 -9.54 4.88
C ALA A 231 -13.24 -8.33 3.93
N LYS A 232 -13.99 -8.43 2.82
CA LYS A 232 -14.17 -7.33 1.84
C LYS A 232 -14.84 -6.09 2.42
N ARG A 233 -15.56 -6.22 3.55
CA ARG A 233 -16.25 -5.11 4.21
C ARG A 233 -15.40 -4.41 5.29
N VAL A 234 -14.30 -5.02 5.71
CA VAL A 234 -13.40 -4.42 6.73
C VAL A 234 -12.98 -2.98 6.41
N PRO A 235 -12.61 -2.61 5.16
CA PRO A 235 -12.27 -1.23 4.85
C PRO A 235 -13.38 -0.22 5.18
N SER A 236 -14.66 -0.61 5.13
CA SER A 236 -15.79 0.29 5.40
C SER A 236 -15.97 0.64 6.89
N ILE A 237 -15.38 -0.14 7.80
CA ILE A 237 -15.43 0.12 9.25
C ILE A 237 -14.10 0.65 9.81
N LEU A 238 -13.03 0.65 9.01
CA LEU A 238 -11.77 1.26 9.41
C LEU A 238 -11.89 2.79 9.47
N PRO A 239 -11.14 3.46 10.35
CA PRO A 239 -11.03 4.91 10.33
C PRO A 239 -10.61 5.40 8.95
N PRO A 240 -11.12 6.56 8.48
CA PRO A 240 -10.66 7.13 7.21
C PRO A 240 -9.15 7.39 7.24
N LEU A 241 -8.52 7.43 6.07
CA LEU A 241 -7.12 7.84 5.97
C LEU A 241 -6.96 9.28 6.45
N THR A 242 -5.90 9.57 7.17
CA THR A 242 -5.43 10.94 7.34
C THR A 242 -4.79 11.42 6.04
N MET A 243 -4.64 12.73 5.85
CA MET A 243 -3.95 13.27 4.67
C MET A 243 -2.51 12.72 4.54
N LYS A 244 -1.81 12.54 5.66
CA LYS A 244 -0.47 11.96 5.69
C LYS A 244 -0.48 10.50 5.21
N GLU A 245 -1.37 9.66 5.76
CA GLU A 245 -1.53 8.26 5.34
C GLU A 245 -1.94 8.16 3.86
N ALA A 246 -2.84 9.04 3.39
CA ALA A 246 -3.27 9.08 2.00
C ALA A 246 -2.09 9.38 1.05
N LEU A 247 -1.25 10.36 1.38
CA LEU A 247 -0.06 10.69 0.60
C LEU A 247 0.97 9.54 0.61
N GLU A 248 1.24 8.92 1.75
CA GLU A 248 2.16 7.77 1.87
C GLU A 248 1.66 6.59 1.02
N THR A 249 0.38 6.26 1.12
CA THR A 249 -0.24 5.19 0.34
C THR A 249 -0.20 5.50 -1.16
N THR A 250 -0.51 6.74 -1.54
CA THR A 250 -0.47 7.18 -2.94
C THR A 250 0.94 7.09 -3.52
N LYS A 251 1.99 7.47 -2.78
CA LYS A 251 3.39 7.33 -3.23
C LYS A 251 3.72 5.87 -3.61
N ILE A 252 3.32 4.91 -2.78
CA ILE A 252 3.59 3.48 -3.02
C ILE A 252 2.86 3.02 -4.30
N HIS A 253 1.58 3.38 -4.44
CA HIS A 253 0.78 3.02 -5.62
C HIS A 253 1.27 3.72 -6.89
N SER A 254 1.73 4.95 -6.78
CA SER A 254 2.36 5.72 -7.86
C SER A 254 3.60 5.02 -8.41
N VAL A 255 4.54 4.68 -7.52
CA VAL A 255 5.78 3.96 -7.88
C VAL A 255 5.49 2.59 -8.50
N ALA A 256 4.50 1.88 -7.98
CA ALA A 256 4.05 0.60 -8.54
C ALA A 256 3.35 0.73 -9.90
N GLY A 257 3.01 1.94 -10.34
CA GLY A 257 2.19 2.17 -11.53
C GLY A 257 0.77 1.61 -11.40
N LYS A 258 0.20 1.67 -10.17
CA LYS A 258 -1.14 1.16 -9.83
C LYS A 258 -2.15 2.29 -9.59
N MET A 259 -1.81 3.52 -9.93
CA MET A 259 -2.74 4.64 -9.94
C MET A 259 -3.69 4.52 -11.15
N GLY A 260 -4.98 4.74 -10.93
CA GLY A 260 -5.95 4.85 -12.03
C GLY A 260 -5.73 6.16 -12.82
N SER A 261 -6.08 6.16 -14.11
CA SER A 261 -5.90 7.32 -15.00
C SER A 261 -6.55 8.63 -14.54
N ASN A 262 -7.55 8.53 -13.63
CA ASN A 262 -8.27 9.70 -13.08
C ASN A 262 -8.18 9.74 -11.54
N THR A 263 -7.19 9.07 -10.96
CA THR A 263 -7.01 9.04 -9.51
C THR A 263 -5.88 9.96 -9.14
N SER A 264 -6.18 11.04 -8.43
CA SER A 264 -5.20 11.97 -7.89
C SER A 264 -4.60 11.43 -6.58
N LEU A 265 -5.45 11.07 -5.62
CA LEU A 265 -5.10 10.66 -4.26
C LEU A 265 -5.85 9.40 -3.86
N MET A 266 -5.19 8.49 -3.17
CA MET A 266 -5.84 7.34 -2.50
C MET A 266 -6.59 7.86 -1.27
N THR A 267 -7.91 7.89 -1.34
CA THR A 267 -8.78 8.39 -0.27
C THR A 267 -9.39 7.26 0.57
N VAL A 268 -9.42 6.06 0.03
CA VAL A 268 -9.93 4.85 0.69
C VAL A 268 -8.76 3.91 1.01
N ARG A 269 -8.81 3.26 2.17
CA ARG A 269 -7.82 2.27 2.59
C ARG A 269 -7.76 1.13 1.57
N PRO A 270 -6.58 0.78 1.04
CA PRO A 270 -6.44 -0.27 0.06
C PRO A 270 -6.85 -1.62 0.64
N PHE A 271 -7.51 -2.43 -0.18
CA PHE A 271 -7.80 -3.84 0.10
C PHE A 271 -7.06 -4.70 -0.92
N ARG A 272 -6.07 -5.45 -0.45
CA ARG A 272 -5.26 -6.35 -1.30
C ARG A 272 -5.58 -7.79 -0.96
N SER A 273 -5.86 -8.58 -1.99
CA SER A 273 -6.22 -10.00 -1.84
C SER A 273 -5.45 -10.84 -2.87
N PRO A 274 -4.16 -11.10 -2.63
CA PRO A 274 -3.38 -11.94 -3.51
C PRO A 274 -3.87 -13.39 -3.46
N HIS A 275 -3.83 -14.08 -4.62
CA HIS A 275 -4.15 -15.48 -4.70
C HIS A 275 -3.06 -16.34 -4.00
N HIS A 276 -3.43 -17.50 -3.43
CA HIS A 276 -2.48 -18.36 -2.69
C HIS A 276 -1.31 -18.89 -3.56
N THR A 277 -1.42 -18.84 -4.90
CA THR A 277 -0.32 -19.21 -5.82
C THR A 277 0.72 -18.12 -6.02
N ILE A 278 0.56 -16.96 -5.36
CA ILE A 278 1.50 -15.84 -5.47
C ILE A 278 2.93 -16.27 -5.11
N SER A 279 3.93 -15.69 -5.79
CA SER A 279 5.33 -15.88 -5.43
C SER A 279 5.71 -14.96 -4.26
N ASP A 280 6.78 -15.31 -3.52
CA ASP A 280 7.40 -14.49 -2.49
C ASP A 280 7.78 -13.09 -3.01
N VAL A 281 8.38 -13.04 -4.21
CA VAL A 281 8.75 -11.78 -4.87
C VAL A 281 7.51 -10.91 -5.19
N ALA A 282 6.41 -11.51 -5.63
CA ALA A 282 5.20 -10.74 -5.91
C ALA A 282 4.51 -10.26 -4.62
N LEU A 283 4.60 -11.03 -3.53
CA LEU A 283 4.03 -10.67 -2.24
C LEU A 283 4.86 -9.56 -1.54
N VAL A 284 6.16 -9.76 -1.41
CA VAL A 284 7.07 -8.85 -0.67
C VAL A 284 7.51 -7.68 -1.54
N GLY A 285 7.71 -7.95 -2.80
CA GLY A 285 8.35 -7.04 -3.74
C GLY A 285 9.72 -7.57 -4.17
N GLY A 286 10.29 -6.98 -5.19
CA GLY A 286 11.57 -7.41 -5.75
C GLY A 286 11.69 -7.15 -7.24
N GLY A 287 12.43 -8.02 -7.92
CA GLY A 287 12.78 -7.87 -9.33
C GLY A 287 14.21 -7.41 -9.51
N ALA A 288 14.64 -7.24 -10.77
CA ALA A 288 15.93 -6.64 -11.09
C ALA A 288 16.03 -5.21 -10.54
N TYR A 289 14.90 -4.55 -10.51
CA TYR A 289 14.65 -3.27 -9.88
C TYR A 289 13.64 -3.46 -8.76
N PRO A 290 13.97 -3.07 -7.51
CA PRO A 290 13.07 -3.25 -6.38
C PRO A 290 11.74 -2.54 -6.61
N GLN A 291 10.67 -3.31 -6.80
CA GLN A 291 9.29 -2.79 -6.89
C GLN A 291 8.52 -3.22 -5.65
N PRO A 292 7.57 -2.41 -5.17
CA PRO A 292 6.74 -2.78 -4.02
C PRO A 292 5.83 -3.96 -4.38
N GLY A 293 5.71 -4.92 -3.46
CA GLY A 293 4.81 -6.07 -3.57
C GLY A 293 3.42 -5.80 -2.98
N GLU A 294 2.58 -6.84 -2.94
CA GLU A 294 1.21 -6.76 -2.42
C GLU A 294 1.16 -6.31 -0.94
N ILE A 295 2.17 -6.66 -0.14
CA ILE A 295 2.32 -6.21 1.26
C ILE A 295 2.43 -4.70 1.34
N SER A 296 3.31 -4.09 0.54
CA SER A 296 3.47 -2.63 0.50
C SER A 296 2.28 -1.93 -0.14
N LEU A 297 1.64 -2.55 -1.14
CA LEU A 297 0.40 -2.04 -1.73
C LEU A 297 -0.79 -2.07 -0.77
N ALA A 298 -0.72 -2.91 0.29
CA ALA A 298 -1.71 -2.93 1.37
C ALA A 298 -1.43 -1.89 2.48
N HIS A 299 -0.37 -1.11 2.36
CA HIS A 299 0.01 -0.11 3.36
C HIS A 299 -1.15 0.82 3.73
N ASN A 300 -1.36 1.07 5.03
CA ASN A 300 -2.50 1.79 5.60
C ASN A 300 -3.88 1.19 5.27
N GLY A 301 -3.93 -0.07 4.87
CA GLY A 301 -5.15 -0.78 4.48
C GLY A 301 -5.22 -2.19 5.01
N VAL A 302 -5.79 -3.08 4.21
CA VAL A 302 -6.05 -4.49 4.55
C VAL A 302 -5.33 -5.39 3.56
N LEU A 303 -4.57 -6.35 4.10
CA LEU A 303 -4.07 -7.51 3.35
C LEU A 303 -4.94 -8.71 3.71
N PHE A 304 -5.69 -9.22 2.75
CA PHE A 304 -6.53 -10.38 2.91
C PHE A 304 -5.88 -11.62 2.29
N LEU A 305 -5.61 -12.63 3.11
CA LEU A 305 -5.09 -13.93 2.68
C LEU A 305 -6.18 -14.99 2.84
N ASP A 306 -6.86 -15.30 1.74
CA ASP A 306 -7.87 -16.35 1.70
C ASP A 306 -7.21 -17.72 1.62
N GLU A 307 -7.78 -18.73 2.27
CA GLU A 307 -7.23 -20.10 2.30
C GLU A 307 -5.77 -20.13 2.78
N LEU A 308 -5.48 -19.51 3.92
CA LEU A 308 -4.13 -19.32 4.46
C LEU A 308 -3.24 -20.57 4.40
N PRO A 309 -3.71 -21.81 4.74
CA PRO A 309 -2.89 -23.02 4.67
C PRO A 309 -2.53 -23.46 3.23
N GLU A 310 -3.12 -22.86 2.19
CA GLU A 310 -2.81 -23.21 0.80
C GLU A 310 -1.64 -22.37 0.24
N PHE A 311 -1.23 -21.31 0.93
CA PHE A 311 -0.03 -20.57 0.59
C PHE A 311 1.22 -21.44 0.84
N LYS A 312 2.22 -21.28 -0.04
CA LYS A 312 3.53 -21.91 0.18
C LYS A 312 4.13 -21.44 1.50
N ARG A 313 4.71 -22.35 2.26
CA ARG A 313 5.32 -22.04 3.56
C ARG A 313 6.35 -20.90 3.48
N ALA A 314 7.18 -20.88 2.44
CA ALA A 314 8.16 -19.82 2.23
C ALA A 314 7.50 -18.44 2.08
N VAL A 315 6.34 -18.35 1.42
CA VAL A 315 5.54 -17.12 1.27
C VAL A 315 4.98 -16.65 2.60
N LEU A 316 4.55 -17.56 3.47
CA LEU A 316 4.05 -17.22 4.81
C LEU A 316 5.18 -16.79 5.77
N GLU A 317 6.37 -17.38 5.65
CA GLU A 317 7.51 -17.02 6.51
C GLU A 317 8.03 -15.60 6.24
N VAL A 318 8.00 -15.12 4.98
CA VAL A 318 8.41 -13.73 4.66
C VAL A 318 7.45 -12.67 5.21
N MET A 319 6.20 -13.06 5.59
CA MET A 319 5.25 -12.15 6.24
C MET A 319 5.63 -11.76 7.67
N ARG A 320 6.54 -12.53 8.31
CA ARG A 320 6.86 -12.33 9.73
C ARG A 320 7.49 -10.98 10.01
N GLN A 321 8.40 -10.54 9.15
CA GLN A 321 9.07 -9.25 9.29
C GLN A 321 8.08 -8.07 9.12
N PRO A 322 7.32 -7.96 8.02
CA PRO A 322 6.38 -6.84 7.85
C PRO A 322 5.28 -6.78 8.92
N LEU A 323 4.89 -7.90 9.51
CA LEU A 323 3.93 -7.91 10.62
C LEU A 323 4.50 -7.37 11.93
N GLU A 324 5.82 -7.40 12.13
CA GLU A 324 6.50 -6.84 13.31
C GLU A 324 7.00 -5.43 13.05
N ASP A 325 7.84 -5.27 12.01
CA ASP A 325 8.59 -4.05 11.75
C ASP A 325 7.78 -3.01 10.95
N ARG A 326 6.67 -3.44 10.29
CA ARG A 326 5.82 -2.61 9.41
C ARG A 326 6.57 -2.02 8.22
N GLU A 327 7.67 -2.63 7.89
CA GLU A 327 8.52 -2.31 6.75
C GLU A 327 8.91 -3.59 6.03
N VAL A 328 9.14 -3.46 4.74
CA VAL A 328 9.73 -4.50 3.89
C VAL A 328 11.04 -3.99 3.35
N THR A 329 12.12 -4.66 3.70
CA THR A 329 13.45 -4.38 3.15
C THR A 329 13.75 -5.30 1.98
N ILE A 330 13.89 -4.74 0.79
CA ILE A 330 14.31 -5.46 -0.42
C ILE A 330 15.79 -5.18 -0.63
N SER A 331 16.63 -6.15 -0.27
CA SER A 331 18.07 -6.07 -0.47
C SER A 331 18.50 -6.86 -1.71
N ARG A 332 19.30 -6.22 -2.57
CA ARG A 332 19.97 -6.80 -3.73
C ARG A 332 21.43 -6.36 -3.71
N ALA A 333 22.30 -7.06 -4.46
CA ALA A 333 23.75 -6.81 -4.44
C ALA A 333 24.16 -5.33 -4.60
N LYS A 334 23.32 -4.50 -5.24
CA LYS A 334 23.60 -3.08 -5.53
C LYS A 334 22.61 -2.11 -4.89
N PHE A 335 21.50 -2.59 -4.30
CA PHE A 335 20.42 -1.75 -3.79
C PHE A 335 19.85 -2.33 -2.51
N SER A 336 19.53 -1.47 -1.57
CA SER A 336 18.67 -1.78 -0.43
C SER A 336 17.58 -0.71 -0.38
N VAL A 337 16.33 -1.13 -0.45
CA VAL A 337 15.19 -0.24 -0.46
C VAL A 337 14.18 -0.71 0.59
N ASN A 338 13.70 0.24 1.40
CA ASN A 338 12.66 -0.01 2.38
C ASN A 338 11.33 0.52 1.83
N TYR A 339 10.29 -0.31 1.92
CA TYR A 339 8.92 0.06 1.63
C TYR A 339 8.08 -0.02 2.89
N PRO A 340 7.29 1.01 3.22
CA PRO A 340 6.33 0.94 4.31
C PRO A 340 5.32 -0.18 4.08
N SER A 341 4.93 -0.88 5.16
CA SER A 341 4.02 -2.01 5.10
C SER A 341 3.13 -2.12 6.35
N SER A 342 2.65 -0.99 6.86
CA SER A 342 1.71 -0.97 7.97
C SER A 342 0.32 -1.32 7.45
N PHE A 343 -0.10 -2.57 7.58
CA PHE A 343 -1.40 -3.08 7.15
C PHE A 343 -2.07 -3.89 8.27
N MET A 344 -3.37 -4.05 8.18
CA MET A 344 -4.14 -5.01 8.98
C MET A 344 -4.21 -6.32 8.22
N LEU A 345 -3.71 -7.41 8.81
CA LEU A 345 -3.87 -8.74 8.25
C LEU A 345 -5.26 -9.28 8.58
N VAL A 346 -6.01 -9.62 7.54
CA VAL A 346 -7.21 -10.45 7.65
C VAL A 346 -6.90 -11.75 6.93
N ALA A 347 -6.96 -12.87 7.64
CA ALA A 347 -6.74 -14.18 7.06
C ALA A 347 -8.01 -15.02 7.12
N SER A 348 -8.16 -15.99 6.25
CA SER A 348 -9.22 -16.98 6.34
C SER A 348 -8.67 -18.39 6.15
N MET A 349 -9.32 -19.36 6.78
CA MET A 349 -9.04 -20.77 6.56
C MET A 349 -10.27 -21.63 6.80
N ASN A 350 -10.25 -22.83 6.24
CA ASN A 350 -11.21 -23.86 6.63
C ASN A 350 -10.74 -24.56 7.91
N PRO A 351 -11.67 -25.11 8.73
CA PRO A 351 -11.29 -25.75 9.99
C PRO A 351 -10.48 -27.05 9.80
N SER A 352 -10.65 -27.70 8.65
CA SER A 352 -9.98 -28.96 8.32
C SER A 352 -9.77 -29.09 6.81
N PRO A 353 -9.00 -30.09 6.34
CA PRO A 353 -8.91 -30.43 4.91
C PRO A 353 -10.26 -30.77 4.28
N SER A 354 -11.18 -31.40 5.01
CA SER A 354 -12.55 -31.67 4.55
C SER A 354 -13.44 -30.43 4.53
N GLY A 355 -13.01 -29.33 5.16
CA GLY A 355 -13.75 -28.09 5.24
C GLY A 355 -14.68 -27.94 6.43
N TYR A 356 -14.82 -28.97 7.28
CA TYR A 356 -15.74 -28.99 8.42
C TYR A 356 -15.01 -28.96 9.76
N PHE A 357 -15.66 -28.46 10.81
CA PHE A 357 -15.12 -28.55 12.16
C PHE A 357 -14.97 -30.02 12.58
N PRO A 358 -14.04 -30.35 13.47
CA PRO A 358 -13.76 -31.71 13.86
C PRO A 358 -14.95 -32.45 14.51
N ASP A 359 -15.79 -31.70 15.22
CA ASP A 359 -17.02 -32.23 15.87
C ASP A 359 -18.20 -32.32 14.88
N ASP A 360 -18.03 -31.84 13.63
CA ASP A 360 -19.09 -31.90 12.61
C ASP A 360 -19.18 -33.33 12.06
N PRO A 361 -20.40 -33.94 11.99
CA PRO A 361 -20.61 -35.28 11.41
C PRO A 361 -20.09 -35.42 9.97
N ASN A 362 -19.98 -34.33 9.23
CA ASN A 362 -19.46 -34.32 7.85
C ASN A 362 -17.94 -34.25 7.77
N ASN A 363 -17.26 -34.16 8.90
CA ASN A 363 -15.79 -34.15 8.90
C ASN A 363 -15.24 -35.55 8.60
N THR A 364 -14.58 -35.68 7.46
CA THR A 364 -13.95 -36.93 7.02
C THR A 364 -12.43 -36.95 7.23
N SER A 365 -11.87 -35.86 7.77
CA SER A 365 -10.43 -35.75 7.95
C SER A 365 -9.93 -36.58 9.11
N SER A 366 -8.89 -37.38 8.87
CA SER A 366 -8.17 -38.10 9.92
C SER A 366 -7.33 -37.12 10.78
N GLN A 367 -7.01 -37.54 12.01
CA GLN A 367 -6.14 -36.77 12.91
C GLN A 367 -4.78 -36.44 12.28
N THR A 368 -4.22 -37.38 11.52
CA THR A 368 -2.95 -37.18 10.80
C THR A 368 -3.04 -36.12 9.68
N GLU A 369 -4.16 -36.08 8.96
CA GLU A 369 -4.42 -35.06 7.94
C GLU A 369 -4.61 -33.68 8.56
N MET A 370 -5.36 -33.60 9.67
CA MET A 370 -5.50 -32.38 10.46
C MET A 370 -4.15 -31.83 10.90
N GLN A 371 -3.31 -32.66 11.47
CA GLN A 371 -1.98 -32.25 11.93
C GLN A 371 -1.10 -31.77 10.77
N ARG A 372 -1.12 -32.45 9.62
CA ARG A 372 -0.41 -32.01 8.41
C ARG A 372 -0.96 -30.67 7.89
N TYR A 373 -2.26 -30.46 7.95
CA TYR A 373 -2.91 -29.24 7.55
C TYR A 373 -2.50 -28.06 8.44
N MET A 374 -2.57 -28.22 9.75
CA MET A 374 -2.16 -27.21 10.72
C MET A 374 -0.65 -26.93 10.69
N ASN A 375 0.17 -27.93 10.45
CA ASN A 375 1.63 -27.77 10.33
C ASN A 375 2.09 -26.95 9.09
N LYS A 376 1.19 -26.67 8.14
CA LYS A 376 1.44 -25.69 7.08
C LYS A 376 1.58 -24.27 7.64
N LEU A 377 0.89 -23.98 8.75
CA LEU A 377 0.98 -22.71 9.46
C LEU A 377 2.05 -22.79 10.55
N SER A 378 2.99 -21.86 10.53
CA SER A 378 3.99 -21.83 11.59
C SER A 378 3.42 -21.20 12.87
N GLY A 379 3.77 -21.76 14.03
CA GLY A 379 3.42 -21.17 15.31
C GLY A 379 3.79 -19.67 15.40
N PRO A 380 5.01 -19.28 15.00
CA PRO A 380 5.39 -17.87 14.96
C PRO A 380 4.51 -16.95 14.09
N LEU A 381 3.87 -17.44 13.03
CA LEU A 381 2.92 -16.67 12.25
C LEU A 381 1.59 -16.51 13.00
N LEU A 382 1.07 -17.60 13.52
CA LEU A 382 -0.17 -17.59 14.33
C LEU A 382 -0.04 -16.72 15.58
N ASP A 383 1.13 -16.73 16.22
CA ASP A 383 1.45 -15.84 17.34
C ASP A 383 1.33 -14.35 16.99
N ARG A 384 1.38 -13.95 15.69
CA ARG A 384 1.24 -12.57 15.23
C ARG A 384 -0.18 -12.18 14.85
N ILE A 385 -1.11 -13.14 14.92
CA ILE A 385 -2.53 -12.89 14.71
C ILE A 385 -3.18 -12.77 16.09
N ASP A 386 -3.76 -11.61 16.36
CA ASP A 386 -4.27 -11.28 17.70
C ASP A 386 -5.64 -11.92 17.98
N ILE A 387 -6.48 -11.98 16.95
CA ILE A 387 -7.89 -12.41 17.05
C ILE A 387 -8.11 -13.62 16.16
N HIS A 388 -8.61 -14.70 16.76
CA HIS A 388 -9.03 -15.92 16.09
C HIS A 388 -10.53 -16.08 16.29
N ILE A 389 -11.31 -16.14 15.20
CA ILE A 389 -12.76 -16.22 15.29
C ILE A 389 -13.31 -17.35 14.43
N GLU A 390 -14.23 -18.12 15.00
CA GLU A 390 -14.98 -19.13 14.29
C GLU A 390 -16.18 -18.51 13.59
N VAL A 391 -16.29 -18.72 12.28
CA VAL A 391 -17.37 -18.23 11.42
C VAL A 391 -18.25 -19.41 11.05
N GLN A 392 -19.41 -19.49 11.66
CA GLN A 392 -20.39 -20.56 11.39
C GLN A 392 -21.20 -20.28 10.14
N LYS A 393 -21.85 -21.30 9.58
CA LYS A 393 -22.84 -21.11 8.51
C LYS A 393 -24.04 -20.35 9.06
N VAL A 394 -24.55 -19.42 8.27
CA VAL A 394 -25.79 -18.69 8.58
C VAL A 394 -26.97 -19.63 8.33
N GLU A 395 -27.85 -19.76 9.30
CA GLU A 395 -29.08 -20.58 9.20
C GLU A 395 -30.06 -19.94 8.21
N PHE A 396 -30.90 -20.79 7.60
CA PHE A 396 -31.86 -20.36 6.59
C PHE A 396 -32.82 -19.30 7.12
N GLU A 397 -33.25 -19.39 8.35
CA GLU A 397 -34.14 -18.45 9.04
C GLU A 397 -33.53 -17.03 9.06
N GLN A 398 -32.25 -16.95 9.42
CA GLN A 398 -31.51 -15.67 9.43
C GLN A 398 -31.31 -15.10 8.02
N LEU A 399 -31.11 -15.98 7.01
CA LEU A 399 -31.01 -15.55 5.61
C LEU A 399 -32.35 -15.04 5.07
N ALA A 400 -33.46 -15.63 5.50
CA ALA A 400 -34.81 -15.25 5.10
C ALA A 400 -35.30 -13.95 5.76
N GLU A 401 -34.69 -13.52 6.85
CA GLU A 401 -35.06 -12.29 7.54
C GLU A 401 -34.92 -11.07 6.61
N LYS A 402 -35.97 -10.23 6.54
CA LYS A 402 -35.97 -8.96 5.79
C LYS A 402 -35.22 -7.84 6.52
N ARG A 403 -34.83 -8.05 7.76
CA ARG A 403 -34.15 -7.06 8.58
C ARG A 403 -32.72 -6.84 8.05
N LYS A 404 -32.36 -5.60 7.78
CA LYS A 404 -30.96 -5.25 7.46
C LYS A 404 -30.13 -5.36 8.73
N GLY A 405 -28.90 -5.83 8.60
CA GLY A 405 -27.92 -5.80 9.68
C GLY A 405 -27.51 -4.37 10.05
N GLU A 406 -26.65 -4.25 11.04
CA GLU A 406 -26.04 -2.98 11.43
C GLU A 406 -25.20 -2.39 10.31
N SER A 407 -25.29 -1.08 10.09
CA SER A 407 -24.58 -0.41 9.00
C SER A 407 -23.08 -0.23 9.30
N SER A 408 -22.25 -0.21 8.25
CA SER A 408 -20.81 0.09 8.39
C SER A 408 -20.56 1.45 9.05
N ILE A 409 -21.44 2.43 8.87
CA ILE A 409 -21.31 3.75 9.49
C ILE A 409 -21.46 3.68 10.99
N GLU A 410 -22.43 2.92 11.50
CA GLU A 410 -22.66 2.75 12.94
C GLU A 410 -21.45 2.07 13.61
N ILE A 411 -20.96 0.99 13.03
CA ILE A 411 -19.75 0.29 13.52
C ILE A 411 -18.54 1.23 13.47
N ARG A 412 -18.33 1.93 12.36
CA ARG A 412 -17.21 2.87 12.19
C ARG A 412 -17.25 4.01 13.20
N ASN A 413 -18.40 4.51 13.56
CA ASN A 413 -18.52 5.57 14.57
C ASN A 413 -18.04 5.10 15.95
N ARG A 414 -18.30 3.84 16.35
CA ARG A 414 -17.74 3.27 17.58
C ARG A 414 -16.24 3.07 17.49
N VAL A 415 -15.76 2.56 16.34
CA VAL A 415 -14.34 2.43 16.05
C VAL A 415 -13.61 3.77 16.13
N LEU A 416 -14.18 4.84 15.58
CA LEU A 416 -13.62 6.18 15.65
C LEU A 416 -13.49 6.70 17.08
N LYS A 417 -14.52 6.53 17.91
CA LYS A 417 -14.47 6.92 19.34
C LYS A 417 -13.32 6.20 20.08
N ALA A 418 -13.21 4.89 19.90
CA ALA A 418 -12.09 4.12 20.48
C ALA A 418 -10.72 4.61 19.98
N ARG A 419 -10.61 4.96 18.70
CA ARG A 419 -9.38 5.51 18.10
C ARG A 419 -9.03 6.91 18.63
N GLU A 420 -10.01 7.74 18.92
CA GLU A 420 -9.79 9.05 19.57
C GLU A 420 -9.22 8.88 20.98
N ILE A 421 -9.69 7.91 21.76
CA ILE A 421 -9.13 7.56 23.08
C ILE A 421 -7.66 7.13 22.93
N GLN A 422 -7.37 6.25 21.96
CA GLN A 422 -6.01 5.79 21.68
C GLN A 422 -5.11 6.93 21.21
N ALA A 423 -5.58 7.80 20.33
CA ALA A 423 -4.81 8.95 19.86
C ALA A 423 -4.43 9.91 21.00
N LYS A 424 -5.33 10.13 21.96
CA LYS A 424 -5.01 10.92 23.18
C LYS A 424 -3.99 10.20 24.06
N ARG A 425 -4.14 8.87 24.25
CA ARG A 425 -3.24 8.02 25.06
C ARG A 425 -1.82 8.00 24.53
N TYR A 426 -1.65 7.98 23.21
CA TYR A 426 -0.36 7.80 22.53
C TYR A 426 0.21 9.08 21.91
N LYS A 427 -0.31 10.25 22.29
CA LYS A 427 0.03 11.54 21.68
C LYS A 427 1.55 11.80 21.58
N ASP A 428 2.32 11.35 22.58
CA ASP A 428 3.77 11.57 22.67
C ASP A 428 4.58 10.31 22.33
N LEU A 429 3.94 9.30 21.74
CA LEU A 429 4.54 8.01 21.38
C LEU A 429 4.46 7.80 19.88
N ASP A 430 5.38 7.02 19.33
CA ASP A 430 5.38 6.63 17.90
C ASP A 430 4.51 5.38 17.66
N ILE A 431 3.32 5.37 18.26
CA ILE A 431 2.29 4.34 18.07
C ILE A 431 0.92 4.99 17.88
N ASN A 432 0.06 4.38 17.08
CA ASN A 432 -1.23 4.94 16.70
C ASN A 432 -2.42 4.15 17.27
N TYR A 433 -2.22 2.88 17.64
CA TYR A 433 -3.30 2.00 18.11
C TYR A 433 -2.79 0.86 19.00
N ASN A 434 -3.70 0.24 19.75
CA ASN A 434 -3.36 -0.71 20.81
C ASN A 434 -2.55 -1.92 20.34
N ALA A 435 -2.75 -2.45 19.13
CA ALA A 435 -1.94 -3.54 18.62
C ALA A 435 -0.44 -3.22 18.53
N GLN A 436 -0.09 -1.92 18.51
CA GLN A 436 1.30 -1.45 18.44
C GLN A 436 2.00 -1.35 19.81
N MET A 437 1.27 -1.48 20.92
CA MET A 437 1.87 -1.40 22.25
C MET A 437 3.03 -2.39 22.38
N GLY A 438 4.16 -1.91 22.89
CA GLY A 438 5.26 -2.73 23.36
C GLY A 438 5.09 -3.11 24.85
N PRO A 439 6.05 -3.83 25.43
CA PRO A 439 5.98 -4.24 26.85
C PRO A 439 5.77 -3.09 27.82
N LYS A 440 6.41 -1.94 27.59
CA LYS A 440 6.30 -0.75 28.46
C LYS A 440 4.90 -0.14 28.44
N GLU A 441 4.29 -0.09 27.25
CA GLU A 441 2.94 0.44 27.06
C GLU A 441 1.90 -0.52 27.62
N ILE A 442 2.10 -1.83 27.50
CA ILE A 442 1.23 -2.85 28.10
C ILE A 442 1.25 -2.71 29.62
N GLU A 443 2.43 -2.63 30.25
CA GLU A 443 2.56 -2.44 31.68
C GLU A 443 1.85 -1.16 32.15
N LYS A 444 1.95 -0.08 31.40
CA LYS A 444 1.40 1.23 31.76
C LYS A 444 -0.11 1.33 31.56
N TYR A 445 -0.66 0.73 30.48
CA TYR A 445 -2.04 0.99 30.03
C TYR A 445 -2.96 -0.24 30.15
N CYS A 446 -2.44 -1.40 30.48
CA CYS A 446 -3.20 -2.64 30.67
C CYS A 446 -3.12 -3.15 32.12
N ASP A 447 -3.22 -2.21 33.10
CA ASP A 447 -3.27 -2.59 34.51
C ASP A 447 -4.53 -3.42 34.79
N LEU A 448 -4.38 -4.46 35.62
CA LEU A 448 -5.40 -5.44 35.92
C LEU A 448 -5.65 -5.53 37.41
N ASP A 449 -6.92 -5.54 37.80
CA ASP A 449 -7.30 -5.90 39.17
C ASP A 449 -7.04 -7.40 39.47
N SER A 450 -7.16 -7.78 40.73
CA SER A 450 -6.92 -9.15 41.18
C SER A 450 -7.85 -10.17 40.52
N THR A 451 -9.06 -9.79 40.18
CA THR A 451 -10.06 -10.65 39.52
C THR A 451 -9.65 -10.93 38.08
N CYS A 452 -9.26 -9.89 37.33
CA CYS A 452 -8.74 -10.01 35.97
C CYS A 452 -7.45 -10.84 35.91
N GLN A 453 -6.53 -10.63 36.87
CA GLN A 453 -5.29 -11.43 36.97
C GLN A 453 -5.59 -12.90 37.18
N GLN A 454 -6.55 -13.24 38.05
CA GLN A 454 -6.94 -14.65 38.30
C GLN A 454 -7.62 -15.28 37.07
N LEU A 455 -8.44 -14.51 36.33
CA LEU A 455 -9.06 -14.99 35.08
C LEU A 455 -8.01 -15.33 34.02
N ILE A 456 -7.06 -14.43 33.77
CA ILE A 456 -5.99 -14.69 32.81
C ILE A 456 -5.12 -15.86 33.24
N LYS A 457 -4.74 -15.93 34.53
CA LYS A 457 -3.95 -17.05 35.07
C LYS A 457 -4.65 -18.37 34.79
N ASN A 458 -5.94 -18.48 35.12
CA ASN A 458 -6.73 -19.67 34.89
C ASN A 458 -6.82 -20.04 33.40
N ALA A 459 -6.94 -19.02 32.51
CA ALA A 459 -6.95 -19.23 31.06
C ALA A 459 -5.59 -19.72 30.55
N MET A 460 -4.49 -19.12 31.03
CA MET A 460 -3.14 -19.55 30.65
C MET A 460 -2.86 -21.00 31.05
N GLU A 461 -3.26 -21.41 32.26
CA GLU A 461 -3.08 -22.78 32.75
C GLU A 461 -3.95 -23.77 31.96
N LYS A 462 -5.26 -23.46 31.76
CA LYS A 462 -6.22 -24.37 31.10
C LYS A 462 -5.99 -24.49 29.59
N LEU A 463 -5.58 -23.42 28.92
CA LEU A 463 -5.39 -23.36 27.46
C LEU A 463 -3.91 -23.45 27.07
N ASN A 464 -3.00 -23.66 28.02
CA ASN A 464 -1.56 -23.73 27.80
C ASN A 464 -1.02 -22.58 26.94
N LEU A 465 -1.42 -21.34 27.26
CA LEU A 465 -1.10 -20.15 26.48
C LEU A 465 0.34 -19.71 26.67
N SER A 466 0.96 -19.22 25.62
CA SER A 466 2.31 -18.63 25.66
C SER A 466 2.31 -17.22 26.29
N ALA A 467 3.49 -16.75 26.72
CA ALA A 467 3.66 -15.35 27.16
C ALA A 467 3.24 -14.34 26.07
N ARG A 468 3.46 -14.66 24.79
CA ARG A 468 2.98 -13.82 23.67
C ARG A 468 1.48 -13.75 23.60
N ALA A 469 0.79 -14.87 23.85
CA ALA A 469 -0.68 -14.91 23.87
C ALA A 469 -1.21 -14.04 25.02
N TYR A 470 -0.53 -14.00 26.18
CA TYR A 470 -0.84 -13.11 27.29
C TYR A 470 -0.83 -11.62 26.84
N ASP A 471 0.26 -11.16 26.22
CA ASP A 471 0.36 -9.79 25.72
C ASP A 471 -0.74 -9.47 24.71
N ARG A 472 -1.09 -10.42 23.82
CA ARG A 472 -2.17 -10.23 22.84
C ARG A 472 -3.54 -10.09 23.51
N ILE A 473 -3.83 -10.92 24.49
CA ILE A 473 -5.08 -10.82 25.27
C ILE A 473 -5.21 -9.46 25.92
N LEU A 474 -4.12 -8.93 26.52
CA LEU A 474 -4.13 -7.62 27.15
C LEU A 474 -4.39 -6.49 26.15
N LYS A 475 -3.73 -6.51 24.98
CA LYS A 475 -3.94 -5.51 23.91
C LYS A 475 -5.37 -5.52 23.39
N VAL A 476 -5.93 -6.72 23.19
CA VAL A 476 -7.32 -6.89 22.74
C VAL A 476 -8.30 -6.45 23.82
N ALA A 477 -8.09 -6.84 25.09
CA ALA A 477 -8.92 -6.43 26.22
C ALA A 477 -8.91 -4.89 26.41
N ARG A 478 -7.75 -4.23 26.24
CA ARG A 478 -7.67 -2.78 26.26
C ARG A 478 -8.48 -2.14 25.12
N THR A 479 -8.49 -2.76 23.95
CA THR A 479 -9.29 -2.28 22.80
C THR A 479 -10.79 -2.43 23.06
N ILE A 480 -11.20 -3.54 23.66
CA ILE A 480 -12.61 -3.77 24.03
C ILE A 480 -13.05 -2.73 25.08
N ALA A 481 -12.21 -2.46 26.08
CA ALA A 481 -12.48 -1.43 27.06
C ALA A 481 -12.54 -0.01 26.44
N ASP A 482 -11.72 0.29 25.44
CA ASP A 482 -11.79 1.57 24.70
C ASP A 482 -13.10 1.68 23.88
N LEU A 483 -13.61 0.58 23.32
CA LEU A 483 -14.91 0.54 22.63
C LEU A 483 -16.08 0.76 23.58
N ASP A 484 -15.96 0.32 24.81
CA ASP A 484 -16.96 0.46 25.87
C ASP A 484 -16.78 1.78 26.67
N ASP A 485 -15.86 2.68 26.21
CA ASP A 485 -15.51 3.96 26.88
C ASP A 485 -15.11 3.77 28.35
N ALA A 486 -14.49 2.63 28.67
CA ALA A 486 -14.08 2.25 30.00
C ALA A 486 -12.62 2.64 30.30
N GLU A 487 -12.37 3.32 31.42
CA GLU A 487 -11.05 3.72 31.85
C GLU A 487 -10.17 2.49 32.17
N ASN A 488 -10.74 1.52 32.88
CA ASN A 488 -10.06 0.31 33.33
C ASN A 488 -10.54 -0.94 32.59
N ILE A 489 -9.65 -1.93 32.48
CA ILE A 489 -10.00 -3.25 31.94
C ILE A 489 -10.81 -4.01 32.97
N SER A 490 -11.99 -4.50 32.59
CA SER A 490 -12.90 -5.29 33.43
C SER A 490 -12.79 -6.79 33.15
N PRO A 491 -13.30 -7.67 34.06
CA PRO A 491 -13.39 -9.12 33.82
C PRO A 491 -14.15 -9.48 32.53
N ALA A 492 -15.15 -8.70 32.12
CA ALA A 492 -15.89 -8.91 30.89
C ALA A 492 -14.98 -8.71 29.66
N HIS A 493 -14.15 -7.65 29.65
CA HIS A 493 -13.22 -7.37 28.56
C HIS A 493 -12.16 -8.49 28.42
N ILE A 494 -11.65 -8.99 29.55
CA ILE A 494 -10.70 -10.12 29.56
C ILE A 494 -11.37 -11.39 29.03
N SER A 495 -12.60 -11.68 29.46
CA SER A 495 -13.32 -12.88 29.03
C SER A 495 -13.60 -12.86 27.52
N GLU A 496 -14.00 -11.71 26.95
CA GLU A 496 -14.19 -11.54 25.52
C GLU A 496 -12.84 -11.71 24.77
N ALA A 497 -11.75 -11.11 25.26
CA ALA A 497 -10.43 -11.22 24.65
C ALA A 497 -9.89 -12.67 24.65
N ILE A 498 -10.13 -13.44 25.71
CA ILE A 498 -9.76 -14.87 25.78
C ILE A 498 -10.53 -15.69 24.75
N GLN A 499 -11.82 -15.39 24.52
CA GLN A 499 -12.62 -16.10 23.50
C GLN A 499 -12.05 -15.92 22.10
N TYR A 500 -11.37 -14.82 21.81
CA TYR A 500 -10.70 -14.58 20.54
C TYR A 500 -9.38 -15.32 20.36
N ARG A 501 -9.07 -16.29 21.20
CA ARG A 501 -7.90 -17.18 21.08
C ARG A 501 -8.28 -18.64 20.82
N SER A 502 -9.28 -18.87 19.97
CA SER A 502 -9.84 -20.21 19.72
C SER A 502 -8.82 -21.20 19.13
N LEU A 503 -7.87 -20.75 18.29
CA LEU A 503 -6.82 -21.61 17.70
C LEU A 503 -5.71 -22.00 18.69
N ASP A 504 -5.67 -21.42 19.89
CA ASP A 504 -4.72 -21.82 20.93
C ASP A 504 -5.20 -23.00 21.78
N ARG A 505 -6.43 -23.47 21.58
CA ARG A 505 -6.97 -24.65 22.27
C ARG A 505 -6.25 -25.91 21.82
N ASP A 506 -6.11 -26.87 22.72
CA ASP A 506 -5.36 -28.13 22.50
C ASP A 506 -5.79 -28.89 21.25
N PHE A 507 -7.07 -28.76 20.89
CA PHE A 507 -7.65 -29.32 19.68
C PHE A 507 -6.93 -28.91 18.37
N TRP A 508 -6.39 -27.69 18.29
CA TRP A 508 -5.68 -27.15 17.13
C TRP A 508 -4.15 -27.39 17.20
N ARG A 509 -3.66 -27.86 18.36
CA ARG A 509 -2.24 -28.13 18.64
C ARG A 509 -1.88 -29.61 18.65
N ALA A 510 -2.89 -30.52 18.57
CA ALA A 510 -2.72 -31.97 18.66
C ALA A 510 -2.05 -32.60 17.42
#